data_319804413433d06b0c58c34494997e03
#
_entry.id   319804413433d06b0c58c34494997e03
#
_cell.length_a   1.000
_cell.length_b   1.000
_cell.length_c   1.000
_cell.angle_alpha   90.00
_cell.angle_beta   90.00
_cell.angle_gamma   90.00
#
_symmetry.space_group_name_H-M   'P 1'
#
loop_
_entity.id
_entity.type
_entity.pdbx_description
1 polymer ?
#
loop_
_entity_poly.entity_id
_entity_poly.type
_entity_poly.pdbx_seq_one_letter_code
_entity_poly.pdbx_strand_id
1 'polypeptide(L)'
;MTFEAPISRWRERVLPEWLDYNGHMNVAYFVLIFDHGTDAFYPLIGLGKPYRQKTGKSTFAVETHITYQRELSVNEEVLVTTQLLGFDAKRIHYFHRMWHPEKNVQMATLEQLALHVDLTTRKVEPMPEESQRLLAEVWQTHKDLSPPKEVGSVMAVQSKRK
;
A
#
# COMPACT_ATOMS: atom_id res chain seq x y z
N MET A 1 -19.08 -0.08 -10.84
CA MET A 1 -19.01 -0.13 -9.36
C MET A 1 -18.30 1.11 -8.88
N THR A 2 -18.78 1.81 -7.85
CA THR A 2 -18.07 3.01 -7.36
C THR A 2 -17.10 2.57 -6.26
N PHE A 3 -15.81 2.84 -6.44
CA PHE A 3 -14.79 2.57 -5.43
C PHE A 3 -14.74 3.68 -4.38
N GLU A 4 -14.33 3.34 -3.16
CA GLU A 4 -14.02 4.30 -2.11
C GLU A 4 -12.80 5.16 -2.50
N ALA A 5 -12.77 6.41 -2.07
CA ALA A 5 -11.69 7.34 -2.36
C ALA A 5 -11.23 8.11 -1.10
N PRO A 6 -10.13 7.69 -0.42
CA PRO A 6 -9.33 6.50 -0.67
C PRO A 6 -10.01 5.19 -0.25
N ILE A 7 -9.52 4.05 -0.76
CA ILE A 7 -9.99 2.73 -0.34
C ILE A 7 -9.59 2.49 1.12
N SER A 8 -10.54 2.01 1.95
CA SER A 8 -10.34 1.79 3.39
C SER A 8 -10.80 0.39 3.77
N ARG A 9 -9.94 -0.61 3.62
CA ARG A 9 -10.32 -2.03 3.72
C ARG A 9 -9.55 -2.85 4.73
N TRP A 10 -8.55 -2.29 5.41
CA TRP A 10 -7.75 -3.04 6.36
C TRP A 10 -7.66 -2.36 7.71
N ARG A 11 -8.00 -3.11 8.76
CA ARG A 11 -7.78 -2.74 10.17
C ARG A 11 -7.04 -3.86 10.88
N GLU A 12 -6.15 -3.50 11.78
CA GLU A 12 -5.35 -4.46 12.52
C GLU A 12 -4.96 -3.87 13.87
N ARG A 13 -4.67 -4.77 14.84
CA ARG A 13 -4.17 -4.37 16.17
C ARG A 13 -2.73 -4.78 16.34
N VAL A 14 -1.97 -3.91 16.99
CA VAL A 14 -0.57 -4.20 17.36
C VAL A 14 -0.53 -5.34 18.35
N LEU A 15 0.18 -6.42 18.00
CA LEU A 15 0.34 -7.60 18.83
C LEU A 15 1.51 -7.43 19.80
N PRO A 16 1.49 -8.06 20.99
CA PRO A 16 2.58 -8.00 21.97
C PRO A 16 3.95 -8.43 21.40
N GLU A 17 3.96 -9.47 20.57
CA GLU A 17 5.15 -10.02 19.94
C GLU A 17 5.76 -9.11 18.85
N TRP A 18 5.09 -8.04 18.49
CA TRP A 18 5.58 -7.05 17.51
C TRP A 18 6.37 -5.91 18.14
N LEU A 19 6.41 -5.85 19.47
CA LEU A 19 7.16 -4.81 20.17
C LEU A 19 8.66 -5.10 20.14
N ASP A 20 9.45 -4.06 19.98
CA ASP A 20 10.90 -4.11 20.15
C ASP A 20 11.33 -3.76 21.60
N TYR A 21 12.64 -3.71 21.82
CA TYR A 21 13.19 -3.39 23.13
C TYR A 21 12.86 -1.98 23.66
N ASN A 22 12.34 -1.09 22.78
CA ASN A 22 11.89 0.24 23.19
C ASN A 22 10.42 0.24 23.68
N GLY A 23 9.74 -0.91 23.63
CA GLY A 23 8.35 -1.05 24.04
C GLY A 23 7.32 -0.55 23.04
N HIS A 24 7.73 -0.29 21.79
CA HIS A 24 6.87 0.12 20.69
C HIS A 24 6.97 -0.83 19.51
N MET A 25 5.99 -0.78 18.61
CA MET A 25 5.97 -1.65 17.45
C MET A 25 7.22 -1.48 16.59
N ASN A 26 7.93 -2.57 16.36
CA ASN A 26 9.12 -2.61 15.52
C ASN A 26 8.77 -2.21 14.07
N VAL A 27 9.69 -1.51 13.40
CA VAL A 27 9.52 -1.00 12.03
C VAL A 27 9.13 -2.08 11.02
N ALA A 28 9.56 -3.33 11.22
CA ALA A 28 9.22 -4.45 10.34
C ALA A 28 7.71 -4.72 10.29
N TYR A 29 7.01 -4.52 11.37
CA TYR A 29 5.56 -4.77 11.45
C TYR A 29 4.72 -3.66 10.83
N PHE A 30 5.23 -2.42 10.73
CA PHE A 30 4.62 -1.40 9.87
C PHE A 30 4.57 -1.88 8.42
N VAL A 31 5.66 -2.46 7.92
CA VAL A 31 5.73 -3.05 6.57
C VAL A 31 4.73 -4.18 6.42
N LEU A 32 4.65 -5.08 7.40
CA LEU A 32 3.70 -6.21 7.40
C LEU A 32 2.25 -5.72 7.33
N ILE A 33 1.88 -4.74 8.15
CA ILE A 33 0.52 -4.18 8.15
C ILE A 33 0.19 -3.51 6.80
N PHE A 34 1.15 -2.82 6.19
CA PHE A 34 0.97 -2.27 4.85
C PHE A 34 0.82 -3.35 3.78
N ASP A 35 1.55 -4.46 3.91
CA ASP A 35 1.40 -5.62 3.01
C ASP A 35 0.01 -6.25 3.14
N HIS A 36 -0.52 -6.38 4.36
CA HIS A 36 -1.91 -6.79 4.58
C HIS A 36 -2.91 -5.81 3.94
N GLY A 37 -2.64 -4.51 3.98
CA GLY A 37 -3.41 -3.50 3.26
C GLY A 37 -3.36 -3.69 1.75
N THR A 38 -2.22 -4.08 1.21
CA THR A 38 -2.04 -4.47 -0.20
C THR A 38 -2.86 -5.72 -0.54
N ASP A 39 -2.83 -6.73 0.32
CA ASP A 39 -3.60 -7.96 0.17
C ASP A 39 -5.12 -7.71 0.21
N ALA A 40 -5.57 -6.67 0.92
CA ALA A 40 -6.96 -6.24 0.92
C ALA A 40 -7.33 -5.41 -0.33
N PHE A 41 -6.37 -4.72 -0.95
CA PHE A 41 -6.56 -3.91 -2.15
C PHE A 41 -6.59 -4.76 -3.44
N TYR A 42 -5.65 -5.68 -3.61
CA TYR A 42 -5.47 -6.41 -4.87
C TYR A 42 -6.71 -7.21 -5.34
N PRO A 43 -7.49 -7.89 -4.47
CA PRO A 43 -8.71 -8.56 -4.92
C PRO A 43 -9.75 -7.62 -5.53
N LEU A 44 -9.79 -6.35 -5.13
CA LEU A 44 -10.71 -5.35 -5.67
C LEU A 44 -10.42 -5.03 -7.15
N ILE A 45 -9.19 -5.27 -7.58
CA ILE A 45 -8.72 -5.06 -8.96
C ILE A 45 -8.43 -6.38 -9.69
N GLY A 46 -9.02 -7.49 -9.21
CA GLY A 46 -8.91 -8.79 -9.85
C GLY A 46 -7.54 -9.46 -9.75
N LEU A 47 -6.71 -9.03 -8.81
CA LEU A 47 -5.36 -9.57 -8.53
C LEU A 47 -5.31 -10.22 -7.14
N GLY A 48 -4.11 -10.48 -6.63
CA GLY A 48 -3.89 -11.04 -5.30
C GLY A 48 -3.91 -12.58 -5.27
N LYS A 49 -4.09 -13.13 -4.07
CA LYS A 49 -3.93 -14.56 -3.81
C LYS A 49 -4.82 -15.48 -4.68
N PRO A 50 -6.13 -15.21 -4.86
CA PRO A 50 -6.97 -16.05 -5.72
C PRO A 50 -6.53 -16.04 -7.18
N TYR A 51 -6.15 -14.87 -7.70
CA TYR A 51 -5.62 -14.70 -9.04
C TYR A 51 -4.33 -15.51 -9.23
N ARG A 52 -3.39 -15.39 -8.28
CA ARG A 52 -2.13 -16.14 -8.30
C ARG A 52 -2.36 -17.64 -8.31
N GLN A 53 -3.27 -18.16 -7.47
CA GLN A 53 -3.59 -19.59 -7.41
C GLN A 53 -4.14 -20.11 -8.73
N LYS A 54 -4.96 -19.29 -9.42
CA LYS A 54 -5.60 -19.66 -10.69
C LYS A 54 -4.66 -19.59 -11.89
N THR A 55 -3.73 -18.64 -11.90
CA THR A 55 -2.99 -18.27 -13.12
C THR A 55 -1.49 -18.53 -13.05
N GLY A 56 -0.91 -18.68 -11.86
CA GLY A 56 0.54 -18.70 -11.66
C GLY A 56 1.21 -17.34 -11.88
N LYS A 57 0.43 -16.25 -11.90
CA LYS A 57 0.91 -14.87 -12.07
C LYS A 57 0.69 -14.06 -10.80
N SER A 58 1.46 -13.00 -10.61
CA SER A 58 1.43 -12.21 -9.38
C SER A 58 1.87 -10.77 -9.63
N THR A 59 1.86 -9.98 -8.57
CA THR A 59 2.46 -8.64 -8.53
C THR A 59 3.62 -8.64 -7.54
N PHE A 60 4.73 -8.02 -7.94
CA PHE A 60 5.91 -7.85 -7.08
C PHE A 60 6.15 -6.36 -6.80
N ALA A 61 6.33 -6.02 -5.54
CA ALA A 61 6.86 -4.73 -5.14
C ALA A 61 8.32 -4.63 -5.64
N VAL A 62 8.62 -3.57 -6.37
CA VAL A 62 9.97 -3.33 -6.91
C VAL A 62 10.62 -2.07 -6.34
N GLU A 63 9.81 -1.17 -5.81
CA GLU A 63 10.29 0.01 -5.12
C GLU A 63 9.29 0.40 -4.04
N THR A 64 9.80 0.70 -2.85
CA THR A 64 8.98 1.07 -1.70
C THR A 64 9.68 2.17 -0.91
N HIS A 65 8.94 3.22 -0.61
CA HIS A 65 9.37 4.30 0.27
C HIS A 65 8.44 4.38 1.47
N ILE A 66 8.99 4.28 2.67
CA ILE A 66 8.23 4.29 3.92
C ILE A 66 8.65 5.48 4.77
N THR A 67 7.67 6.16 5.39
CA THR A 67 7.92 7.14 6.45
C THR A 67 7.28 6.68 7.74
N TYR A 68 8.02 6.75 8.84
CA TYR A 68 7.55 6.46 10.19
C TYR A 68 7.38 7.79 10.92
N GLN A 69 6.15 8.12 11.29
CA GLN A 69 5.82 9.44 11.81
C GLN A 69 5.50 9.42 13.30
N ARG A 70 4.99 8.31 13.80
CA ARG A 70 4.59 8.12 15.20
C ARG A 70 4.78 6.67 15.62
N GLU A 71 5.03 6.47 16.91
CA GLU A 71 5.14 5.16 17.56
C GLU A 71 3.75 4.55 17.77
N LEU A 72 3.70 3.22 17.80
CA LEU A 72 2.51 2.43 18.11
C LEU A 72 2.81 1.51 19.28
N SER A 73 1.89 1.49 20.24
CA SER A 73 1.93 0.62 21.41
C SER A 73 1.09 -0.63 21.22
N VAL A 74 1.28 -1.62 22.10
CA VAL A 74 0.48 -2.85 22.09
C VAL A 74 -1.03 -2.55 22.16
N ASN A 75 -1.83 -3.34 21.45
CA ASN A 75 -3.29 -3.24 21.37
C ASN A 75 -3.83 -1.98 20.66
N GLU A 76 -3.01 -1.02 20.27
CA GLU A 76 -3.50 0.08 19.43
C GLU A 76 -3.99 -0.43 18.09
N GLU A 77 -5.15 0.07 17.65
CA GLU A 77 -5.73 -0.26 16.35
C GLU A 77 -5.21 0.70 15.29
N VAL A 78 -4.95 0.17 14.12
CA VAL A 78 -4.60 0.95 12.92
C VAL A 78 -5.56 0.66 11.78
N LEU A 79 -5.74 1.66 10.93
CA LEU A 79 -6.49 1.60 9.68
C LEU A 79 -5.55 1.92 8.54
N VAL A 80 -5.51 1.06 7.52
CA VAL A 80 -4.77 1.33 6.28
C VAL A 80 -5.74 1.82 5.20
N THR A 81 -5.42 2.97 4.63
CA THR A 81 -6.10 3.51 3.45
C THR A 81 -5.18 3.46 2.24
N THR A 82 -5.75 3.17 1.07
CA THR A 82 -5.01 3.02 -0.19
C THR A 82 -5.48 4.05 -1.20
N GLN A 83 -4.56 4.83 -1.76
CA GLN A 83 -4.78 5.74 -2.88
C GLN A 83 -4.00 5.26 -4.10
N LEU A 84 -4.69 5.01 -5.22
CA LEU A 84 -4.04 4.77 -6.49
C LEU A 84 -3.47 6.09 -7.02
N LEU A 85 -2.17 6.10 -7.33
CA LEU A 85 -1.46 7.26 -7.87
C LEU A 85 -1.29 7.20 -9.39
N GLY A 86 -1.33 5.99 -9.96
CA GLY A 86 -1.22 5.77 -11.39
C GLY A 86 -1.02 4.29 -11.72
N PHE A 87 -1.20 3.95 -12.98
CA PHE A 87 -0.96 2.60 -13.49
C PHE A 87 -0.75 2.62 -15.00
N ASP A 88 -0.18 1.57 -15.52
CA ASP A 88 -0.17 1.22 -16.94
C ASP A 88 -0.47 -0.29 -17.11
N ALA A 89 -0.24 -0.82 -18.30
CA ALA A 89 -0.53 -2.22 -18.57
C ALA A 89 0.21 -3.21 -17.66
N LYS A 90 1.36 -2.82 -17.09
CA LYS A 90 2.28 -3.71 -16.34
C LYS A 90 2.57 -3.25 -14.92
N ARG A 91 2.31 -1.98 -14.58
CA ARG A 91 2.72 -1.33 -13.34
C ARG A 91 1.53 -0.76 -12.59
N ILE A 92 1.62 -0.80 -11.26
CA ILE A 92 0.67 -0.15 -10.36
C ILE A 92 1.47 0.71 -9.39
N HIS A 93 1.17 2.00 -9.32
CA HIS A 93 1.74 2.96 -8.38
C HIS A 93 0.66 3.39 -7.40
N TYR A 94 0.86 3.11 -6.13
CA TYR A 94 -0.11 3.41 -5.09
C TYR A 94 0.54 3.86 -3.79
N PHE A 95 -0.28 4.41 -2.91
CA PHE A 95 0.13 4.99 -1.65
C PHE A 95 -0.77 4.49 -0.52
N HIS A 96 -0.18 3.96 0.52
CA HIS A 96 -0.85 3.61 1.76
C HIS A 96 -0.61 4.66 2.83
N ARG A 97 -1.66 4.97 3.60
CA ARG A 97 -1.54 5.69 4.87
C ARG A 97 -2.01 4.79 5.99
N MET A 98 -1.24 4.74 7.06
CA MET A 98 -1.63 4.08 8.31
C MET A 98 -2.14 5.13 9.29
N TRP A 99 -3.35 4.96 9.74
CA TRP A 99 -4.04 5.87 10.65
C TRP A 99 -4.26 5.20 12.00
N HIS A 100 -4.19 5.99 13.08
CA HIS A 100 -4.81 5.62 14.35
C HIS A 100 -6.27 6.12 14.31
N PRO A 101 -7.27 5.24 14.19
CA PRO A 101 -8.64 5.67 13.88
C PRO A 101 -9.27 6.52 15.00
N GLU A 102 -9.04 6.17 16.28
CA GLU A 102 -9.61 6.91 17.41
C GLU A 102 -8.98 8.30 17.60
N LYS A 103 -7.65 8.41 17.41
CA LYS A 103 -6.91 9.68 17.54
C LYS A 103 -6.98 10.53 16.29
N ASN A 104 -7.44 9.96 15.17
CA ASN A 104 -7.45 10.57 13.83
C ASN A 104 -6.09 11.19 13.43
N VAL A 105 -5.00 10.44 13.67
CA VAL A 105 -3.64 10.86 13.34
C VAL A 105 -2.97 9.84 12.44
N GLN A 106 -2.15 10.34 11.50
CA GLN A 106 -1.35 9.51 10.60
C GLN A 106 -0.11 9.00 11.34
N MET A 107 0.10 7.68 11.30
CA MET A 107 1.17 7.00 12.00
C MET A 107 2.37 6.73 11.09
N ALA A 108 2.11 6.32 9.86
CA ALA A 108 3.11 5.99 8.86
C ALA A 108 2.54 6.11 7.44
N THR A 109 3.42 6.13 6.45
CA THR A 109 3.07 6.08 5.03
C THR A 109 3.93 5.10 4.28
N LEU A 110 3.39 4.55 3.19
CA LEU A 110 4.12 3.70 2.25
C LEU A 110 3.72 4.08 0.82
N GLU A 111 4.70 4.49 0.02
CA GLU A 111 4.57 4.61 -1.43
C GLU A 111 5.15 3.37 -2.08
N GLN A 112 4.46 2.78 -3.04
CA GLN A 112 4.89 1.53 -3.67
C GLN A 112 4.66 1.51 -5.18
N LEU A 113 5.67 1.04 -5.89
CA LEU A 113 5.60 0.63 -7.28
C LEU A 113 5.62 -0.90 -7.36
N ALA A 114 4.62 -1.48 -8.03
CA ALA A 114 4.51 -2.91 -8.24
C ALA A 114 4.47 -3.26 -9.72
N LEU A 115 5.02 -4.43 -10.07
CA LEU A 115 5.03 -4.99 -11.42
C LEU A 115 4.21 -6.28 -11.47
N HIS A 116 3.43 -6.45 -12.54
CA HIS A 116 2.77 -7.71 -12.84
C HIS A 116 3.76 -8.67 -13.52
N VAL A 117 3.86 -9.90 -13.01
CA VAL A 117 4.85 -10.89 -13.41
C VAL A 117 4.23 -12.27 -13.61
N ASP A 118 4.75 -13.01 -14.57
CA ASP A 118 4.54 -14.45 -14.70
C ASP A 118 5.58 -15.18 -13.84
N LEU A 119 5.12 -16.01 -12.89
CA LEU A 119 6.00 -16.71 -11.95
C LEU A 119 6.74 -17.89 -12.60
N THR A 120 6.24 -18.40 -13.71
CA THR A 120 6.87 -19.50 -14.45
C THR A 120 8.03 -19.00 -15.30
N THR A 121 7.80 -17.95 -16.09
CA THR A 121 8.82 -17.37 -16.98
C THR A 121 9.71 -16.35 -16.26
N ARG A 122 9.29 -15.87 -15.08
CA ARG A 122 9.97 -14.83 -14.29
C ARG A 122 10.07 -13.50 -15.03
N LYS A 123 9.13 -13.22 -15.94
CA LYS A 123 9.11 -12.00 -16.76
C LYS A 123 7.94 -11.10 -16.40
N VAL A 124 8.18 -9.80 -16.55
CA VAL A 124 7.12 -8.78 -16.47
C VAL A 124 6.24 -8.91 -17.70
N GLU A 125 4.92 -8.93 -17.49
CA GLU A 125 3.93 -8.97 -18.57
C GLU A 125 2.71 -8.11 -18.24
N PRO A 126 1.86 -7.79 -19.23
CA PRO A 126 0.65 -7.03 -18.99
C PRO A 126 -0.29 -7.73 -18.01
N MET A 127 -0.95 -6.95 -17.16
CA MET A 127 -2.08 -7.41 -16.35
C MET A 127 -3.25 -7.82 -17.26
N PRO A 128 -4.16 -8.69 -16.79
CA PRO A 128 -5.40 -8.98 -17.49
C PRO A 128 -6.17 -7.70 -17.83
N GLU A 129 -6.87 -7.69 -18.96
CA GLU A 129 -7.72 -6.54 -19.37
C GLU A 129 -8.74 -6.16 -18.30
N GLU A 130 -9.31 -7.15 -17.62
CA GLU A 130 -10.23 -6.92 -16.51
C GLU A 130 -9.58 -6.17 -15.36
N SER A 131 -8.35 -6.50 -14.97
CA SER A 131 -7.61 -5.78 -13.93
C SER A 131 -7.29 -4.35 -14.36
N GLN A 132 -6.91 -4.14 -15.62
CA GLN A 132 -6.67 -2.81 -16.15
C GLN A 132 -7.96 -1.96 -16.17
N ARG A 133 -9.11 -2.56 -16.51
CA ARG A 133 -10.43 -1.92 -16.47
C ARG A 133 -10.80 -1.52 -15.03
N LEU A 134 -10.63 -2.43 -14.06
CA LEU A 134 -10.91 -2.14 -12.65
C LEU A 134 -9.98 -1.05 -12.09
N LEU A 135 -8.70 -1.06 -12.46
CA LEU A 135 -7.77 0.02 -12.12
C LEU A 135 -8.21 1.36 -12.71
N ALA A 136 -8.72 1.37 -13.94
CA ALA A 136 -9.27 2.58 -14.55
C ALA A 136 -10.49 3.10 -13.78
N GLU A 137 -11.36 2.21 -13.28
CA GLU A 137 -12.50 2.60 -12.44
C GLU A 137 -12.05 3.18 -11.09
N VAL A 138 -11.05 2.55 -10.43
CA VAL A 138 -10.44 3.12 -9.21
C VAL A 138 -9.84 4.49 -9.50
N TRP A 139 -9.13 4.62 -10.61
CA TRP A 139 -8.52 5.89 -11.01
C TRP A 139 -9.56 7.02 -11.17
N GLN A 140 -10.72 6.75 -11.74
CA GLN A 140 -11.76 7.77 -11.89
C GLN A 140 -12.21 8.35 -10.54
N THR A 141 -12.15 7.60 -9.45
CA THR A 141 -12.49 8.08 -8.10
C THR A 141 -11.30 8.68 -7.36
N HIS A 142 -10.06 8.32 -7.72
CA HIS A 142 -8.85 8.73 -7.01
C HIS A 142 -8.10 9.91 -7.66
N LYS A 143 -8.29 10.16 -8.96
CA LYS A 143 -7.53 11.18 -9.72
C LYS A 143 -7.65 12.60 -9.17
N ASP A 144 -8.77 12.90 -8.50
CA ASP A 144 -9.03 14.22 -7.92
C ASP A 144 -8.64 14.32 -6.43
N LEU A 145 -8.15 13.23 -5.84
CA LEU A 145 -7.58 13.25 -4.49
C LEU A 145 -6.24 13.99 -4.51
N SER A 146 -6.02 14.84 -3.52
CA SER A 146 -4.72 15.49 -3.34
C SER A 146 -3.60 14.46 -3.22
N PRO A 147 -2.51 14.59 -4.00
CA PRO A 147 -1.36 13.71 -3.84
C PRO A 147 -0.79 13.82 -2.42
N PRO A 148 -0.43 12.70 -1.78
CA PRO A 148 0.28 12.76 -0.51
C PRO A 148 1.59 13.53 -0.64
N LYS A 149 1.92 14.36 0.36
CA LYS A 149 3.15 15.19 0.34
C LYS A 149 4.43 14.36 0.31
N GLU A 150 4.37 13.11 0.73
CA GLU A 150 5.48 12.17 0.77
C GLU A 150 5.77 11.51 -0.58
N VAL A 151 4.87 11.62 -1.57
CA VAL A 151 5.06 11.02 -2.91
C VAL A 151 6.29 11.58 -3.58
N GLY A 152 7.15 10.69 -4.09
CA GLY A 152 8.39 11.02 -4.78
C GLY A 152 9.45 11.65 -3.88
N SER A 153 9.34 11.50 -2.57
CA SER A 153 10.32 12.06 -1.62
C SER A 153 11.69 11.41 -1.78
N VAL A 154 12.73 12.22 -1.73
CA VAL A 154 14.12 11.78 -1.73
C VAL A 154 14.69 11.89 -0.31
N MET A 155 15.26 10.78 0.17
CA MET A 155 15.94 10.72 1.45
C MET A 155 17.27 11.46 1.38
N ALA A 156 17.43 12.53 2.17
CA ALA A 156 18.68 13.27 2.25
C ALA A 156 18.79 14.01 3.57
N VAL A 157 20.02 14.18 4.08
CA VAL A 157 20.32 15.17 5.11
C VAL A 157 20.34 16.53 4.41
N GLN A 158 19.19 17.23 4.48
CA GLN A 158 19.07 18.55 3.85
C GLN A 158 19.39 19.64 4.87
N SER A 159 20.32 20.53 4.54
CA SER A 159 20.29 21.88 5.08
C SER A 159 18.97 22.52 4.67
N LYS A 160 18.29 23.21 5.59
CA LYS A 160 16.96 23.82 5.36
C LYS A 160 16.88 24.40 3.95
N ARG A 161 15.94 23.91 3.15
CA ARG A 161 15.54 24.63 1.94
C ARG A 161 15.05 26.02 2.37
N LYS A 162 15.75 27.05 1.90
CA LYS A 162 15.30 28.44 2.03
C LYS A 162 14.05 28.65 1.17
#